data_f9e985fccdd1ad25c7f9b8febb6e10cb
#
_entry.id   f9e985fccdd1ad25c7f9b8febb6e10cb
#
_cell.length_a   1.000
_cell.length_b   1.000
_cell.length_c   1.000
_cell.angle_alpha   90.00
_cell.angle_beta   90.00
_cell.angle_gamma   90.00
#
_symmetry.space_group_name_H-M   'P 1'
#
loop_
_entity.id
_entity.type
_entity.pdbx_description
1 polymer ?
#
loop_
_entity_poly.entity_id
_entity_poly.type
_entity_poly.pdbx_seq_one_letter_code
_entity_poly.pdbx_strand_id
1 'polypeptide(L)'
;MSKFGLVVLGAHIGIHIKSEVQEILPEKILLVEPVPHNVKAIKKNLINLDGVVIEQVALSNKNESKNFYFVKEDSIHKLKKHWSSGIGSFNKQHIFDHKSKRFKIEEEDIEQISINTIRFKDLVEKYQIKQINKLIIDVEGSEYEILSDIDFNSLDIKKILFEYKHFDGYKKTGKKLEEILEKLNKNGYETKKIDDENILAIKK
;
A
#
# COMPACT_ATOMS: atom_id res chain seq x y z
N MET A 1 -10.52 3.61 22.27
CA MET A 1 -9.33 3.90 21.43
C MET A 1 -8.95 2.61 20.75
N SER A 2 -8.89 2.58 19.41
CA SER A 2 -8.60 1.32 18.72
C SER A 2 -7.11 1.19 18.43
N LYS A 3 -6.57 0.01 18.81
CA LYS A 3 -5.23 -0.45 18.46
C LYS A 3 -5.35 -1.43 17.29
N PHE A 4 -4.50 -1.28 16.31
CA PHE A 4 -4.34 -2.22 15.19
C PHE A 4 -2.97 -2.89 15.27
N GLY A 5 -2.93 -4.20 15.14
CA GLY A 5 -1.69 -4.96 15.04
C GLY A 5 -1.00 -4.72 13.70
N LEU A 6 -1.80 -4.67 12.63
CA LEU A 6 -1.32 -4.47 11.28
C LEU A 6 -2.26 -3.55 10.49
N VAL A 7 -1.67 -2.61 9.75
CA VAL A 7 -2.35 -1.83 8.70
C VAL A 7 -1.53 -1.99 7.43
N VAL A 8 -2.17 -2.44 6.34
CA VAL A 8 -1.51 -2.62 5.04
C VAL A 8 -2.21 -1.75 4.01
N LEU A 9 -1.48 -0.84 3.43
CA LEU A 9 -1.91 0.01 2.32
C LEU A 9 -1.31 -0.56 1.03
N GLY A 10 -2.16 -1.11 0.16
CA GLY A 10 -1.76 -1.92 -0.98
C GLY A 10 -1.64 -3.42 -0.63
N ALA A 11 -2.75 -4.01 -0.17
CA ALA A 11 -2.72 -5.41 0.29
C ALA A 11 -2.64 -6.44 -0.85
N HIS A 12 -2.80 -6.03 -2.12
CA HIS A 12 -2.79 -6.87 -3.30
C HIS A 12 -3.73 -8.08 -3.13
N ILE A 13 -3.28 -9.29 -3.40
CA ILE A 13 -4.06 -10.53 -3.20
C ILE A 13 -3.90 -11.15 -1.80
N GLY A 14 -3.16 -10.50 -0.90
CA GLY A 14 -2.97 -10.90 0.50
C GLY A 14 -2.02 -12.08 0.74
N ILE A 15 -1.48 -12.72 -0.29
CA ILE A 15 -0.62 -13.90 -0.11
C ILE A 15 0.71 -13.54 0.56
N HIS A 16 1.32 -12.43 0.17
CA HIS A 16 2.63 -11.98 0.67
C HIS A 16 2.61 -11.54 2.14
N ILE A 17 1.43 -11.20 2.67
CA ILE A 17 1.26 -10.81 4.07
C ILE A 17 0.59 -11.91 4.92
N LYS A 18 0.29 -13.07 4.35
CA LYS A 18 -0.51 -14.11 5.01
C LYS A 18 0.10 -14.60 6.32
N SER A 19 1.39 -14.90 6.33
CA SER A 19 2.10 -15.34 7.53
C SER A 19 2.07 -14.26 8.61
N GLU A 20 2.31 -13.01 8.23
CA GLU A 20 2.31 -11.88 9.15
C GLU A 20 0.93 -11.63 9.76
N VAL A 21 -0.13 -11.72 8.93
CA VAL A 21 -1.51 -11.64 9.41
C VAL A 21 -1.79 -12.74 10.44
N GLN A 22 -1.35 -13.97 10.20
CA GLN A 22 -1.54 -15.10 11.12
C GLN A 22 -0.79 -14.93 12.44
N GLU A 23 0.41 -14.33 12.42
CA GLU A 23 1.21 -14.06 13.62
C GLU A 23 0.63 -12.94 14.49
N ILE A 24 -0.06 -11.99 13.89
CA ILE A 24 -0.60 -10.80 14.58
C ILE A 24 -1.97 -11.08 15.21
N LEU A 25 -2.74 -12.01 14.69
CA LEU A 25 -4.03 -12.39 15.27
C LEU A 25 -3.89 -12.80 16.75
N PRO A 26 -4.84 -12.43 17.64
CA PRO A 26 -6.16 -11.85 17.33
C PRO A 26 -6.23 -10.31 17.28
N GLU A 27 -5.11 -9.60 17.16
CA GLU A 27 -5.16 -8.14 17.06
C GLU A 27 -5.91 -7.69 15.77
N LYS A 28 -6.52 -6.49 15.82
CA LYS A 28 -7.21 -5.93 14.65
C LYS A 28 -6.25 -5.69 13.49
N ILE A 29 -6.70 -6.01 12.29
CA ILE A 29 -5.95 -5.83 11.04
C ILE A 29 -6.81 -5.03 10.06
N LEU A 30 -6.21 -4.04 9.40
CA LEU A 30 -6.82 -3.27 8.32
C LEU A 30 -6.03 -3.47 7.03
N LEU A 31 -6.69 -3.98 6.00
CA LEU A 31 -6.14 -4.17 4.67
C LEU A 31 -6.85 -3.22 3.71
N VAL A 32 -6.08 -2.41 3.00
CA VAL A 32 -6.60 -1.47 2.00
C VAL A 32 -6.14 -1.92 0.62
N GLU A 33 -7.09 -2.12 -0.29
CA GLU A 33 -6.83 -2.58 -1.65
C GLU A 33 -7.87 -2.02 -2.62
N PRO A 34 -7.50 -1.25 -3.64
CA PRO A 34 -8.44 -0.64 -4.57
C PRO A 34 -9.03 -1.61 -5.60
N VAL A 35 -8.27 -2.62 -6.05
CA VAL A 35 -8.64 -3.47 -7.19
C VAL A 35 -9.68 -4.53 -6.81
N PRO A 36 -10.86 -4.58 -7.48
CA PRO A 36 -11.95 -5.45 -7.06
C PRO A 36 -11.62 -6.95 -7.04
N HIS A 37 -10.90 -7.46 -8.05
CA HIS A 37 -10.52 -8.87 -8.08
C HIS A 37 -9.44 -9.22 -7.04
N ASN A 38 -8.56 -8.28 -6.68
CA ASN A 38 -7.62 -8.46 -5.58
C ASN A 38 -8.36 -8.55 -4.23
N VAL A 39 -9.37 -7.70 -4.00
CA VAL A 39 -10.22 -7.78 -2.80
C VAL A 39 -10.92 -9.14 -2.70
N LYS A 40 -11.43 -9.68 -3.82
CA LYS A 40 -11.99 -11.05 -3.85
C LYS A 40 -10.93 -12.09 -3.50
N ALA A 41 -9.71 -11.93 -4.03
CA ALA A 41 -8.60 -12.84 -3.76
C ALA A 41 -8.15 -12.77 -2.29
N ILE A 42 -8.05 -11.59 -1.67
CA ILE A 42 -7.77 -11.43 -0.23
C ILE A 42 -8.76 -12.25 0.59
N LYS A 43 -10.08 -12.08 0.35
CA LYS A 43 -11.13 -12.81 1.06
C LYS A 43 -11.00 -14.32 0.94
N LYS A 44 -10.50 -14.81 -0.21
CA LYS A 44 -10.25 -16.23 -0.45
C LYS A 44 -8.97 -16.73 0.22
N ASN A 45 -7.89 -15.94 0.17
CA ASN A 45 -6.57 -16.34 0.63
C ASN A 45 -6.42 -16.24 2.15
N LEU A 46 -7.19 -15.33 2.77
CA LEU A 46 -7.21 -15.07 4.21
C LEU A 46 -8.53 -15.54 4.86
N ILE A 47 -8.97 -16.76 4.53
CA ILE A 47 -10.21 -17.36 5.08
C ILE A 47 -10.10 -17.51 6.60
N ASN A 48 -11.22 -17.31 7.30
CA ASN A 48 -11.42 -17.47 8.76
C ASN A 48 -10.59 -16.50 9.62
N LEU A 49 -10.39 -15.28 9.15
CA LEU A 49 -9.69 -14.25 9.90
C LEU A 49 -10.67 -13.28 10.57
N ASP A 50 -11.16 -13.65 11.74
CA ASP A 50 -11.90 -12.72 12.60
C ASP A 50 -10.95 -11.55 12.98
N GLY A 51 -11.46 -10.32 12.90
CA GLY A 51 -10.67 -9.11 13.19
C GLY A 51 -9.96 -8.48 11.99
N VAL A 52 -10.03 -9.08 10.79
CA VAL A 52 -9.54 -8.47 9.57
C VAL A 52 -10.62 -7.64 8.89
N VAL A 53 -10.34 -6.36 8.73
CA VAL A 53 -11.17 -5.41 7.96
C VAL A 53 -10.52 -5.20 6.60
N ILE A 54 -11.31 -5.28 5.53
CA ILE A 54 -10.86 -4.98 4.17
C ILE A 54 -11.58 -3.73 3.68
N GLU A 55 -10.82 -2.71 3.33
CA GLU A 55 -11.32 -1.44 2.80
C GLU A 55 -10.98 -1.35 1.31
N GLN A 56 -12.03 -1.27 0.45
CA GLN A 56 -11.84 -1.16 -1.00
C GLN A 56 -11.83 0.31 -1.42
N VAL A 57 -10.69 0.96 -1.22
CA VAL A 57 -10.43 2.36 -1.62
C VAL A 57 -8.97 2.50 -2.06
N ALA A 58 -8.65 3.57 -2.77
CA ALA A 58 -7.27 3.94 -3.04
C ALA A 58 -6.82 5.06 -2.09
N LEU A 59 -5.53 5.05 -1.70
CA LEU A 59 -4.95 6.13 -0.93
C LEU A 59 -4.56 7.29 -1.85
N SER A 60 -4.83 8.52 -1.42
CA SER A 60 -4.49 9.74 -2.14
C SER A 60 -4.35 10.91 -1.16
N ASN A 61 -3.88 12.05 -1.64
CA ASN A 61 -3.84 13.29 -0.85
C ASN A 61 -5.19 14.01 -0.75
N LYS A 62 -6.25 13.47 -1.39
CA LYS A 62 -7.61 14.04 -1.37
C LYS A 62 -8.66 12.94 -1.30
N ASN A 63 -9.82 13.28 -0.72
CA ASN A 63 -11.01 12.44 -0.74
C ASN A 63 -11.84 12.86 -1.96
N GLU A 64 -11.79 12.07 -3.01
CA GLU A 64 -12.49 12.35 -4.27
C GLU A 64 -12.78 11.05 -5.02
N SER A 65 -13.57 11.11 -6.07
CA SER A 65 -13.69 10.00 -7.01
C SER A 65 -12.72 10.21 -8.16
N LYS A 66 -11.89 9.22 -8.44
CA LYS A 66 -10.84 9.26 -9.45
C LYS A 66 -10.86 8.06 -10.36
N ASN A 67 -10.41 8.25 -11.62
CA ASN A 67 -10.09 7.12 -12.48
C ASN A 67 -8.87 6.37 -11.94
N PHE A 68 -9.00 5.06 -11.83
CA PHE A 68 -7.96 4.15 -11.43
C PHE A 68 -7.81 3.04 -12.46
N TYR A 69 -6.59 2.76 -12.85
CA TYR A 69 -6.24 1.81 -13.91
C TYR A 69 -5.53 0.61 -13.29
N PHE A 70 -5.82 -0.59 -13.79
CA PHE A 70 -5.18 -1.83 -13.36
C PHE A 70 -5.25 -2.90 -14.45
N VAL A 71 -4.48 -3.97 -14.32
CA VAL A 71 -4.50 -5.10 -15.25
C VAL A 71 -5.78 -5.92 -15.02
N LYS A 72 -6.52 -6.21 -16.09
CA LYS A 72 -7.73 -7.06 -16.06
C LYS A 72 -7.43 -8.44 -15.49
N GLU A 73 -8.39 -9.01 -14.76
CA GLU A 73 -8.26 -10.35 -14.16
C GLU A 73 -7.93 -11.42 -15.21
N ASP A 74 -8.61 -11.43 -16.34
CA ASP A 74 -8.37 -12.38 -17.43
C ASP A 74 -6.97 -12.21 -18.06
N SER A 75 -6.47 -11.01 -18.12
CA SER A 75 -5.13 -10.70 -18.67
C SER A 75 -3.99 -11.16 -17.77
N ILE A 76 -4.21 -11.28 -16.44
CA ILE A 76 -3.19 -11.76 -15.50
C ILE A 76 -2.68 -13.15 -15.90
N HIS A 77 -3.58 -14.06 -16.28
CA HIS A 77 -3.22 -15.39 -16.74
C HIS A 77 -2.48 -15.38 -18.08
N LYS A 78 -2.90 -14.53 -19.03
CA LYS A 78 -2.25 -14.31 -20.32
C LYS A 78 -0.81 -13.82 -20.14
N LEU A 79 -0.61 -12.87 -19.23
CA LEU A 79 0.67 -12.24 -18.95
C LEU A 79 1.64 -13.16 -18.19
N LYS A 80 1.17 -14.25 -17.58
CA LYS A 80 1.96 -15.24 -16.84
C LYS A 80 2.86 -14.63 -15.75
N LYS A 81 2.42 -13.51 -15.15
CA LYS A 81 3.12 -12.80 -14.10
C LYS A 81 2.17 -12.55 -12.94
N HIS A 82 2.37 -13.28 -11.83
CA HIS A 82 1.53 -13.17 -10.64
C HIS A 82 1.51 -11.75 -10.04
N TRP A 83 2.60 -11.00 -10.18
CA TRP A 83 2.69 -9.61 -9.70
C TRP A 83 1.93 -8.61 -10.59
N SER A 84 1.53 -8.97 -11.82
CA SER A 84 0.80 -8.06 -12.70
C SER A 84 -0.56 -7.61 -12.13
N SER A 85 -1.17 -8.40 -11.24
CA SER A 85 -2.38 -7.99 -10.52
C SER A 85 -2.13 -6.94 -9.45
N GLY A 86 -0.89 -6.72 -9.03
CA GLY A 86 -0.50 -5.68 -8.08
C GLY A 86 -0.33 -4.30 -8.71
N ILE A 87 -0.16 -4.23 -10.03
CA ILE A 87 0.04 -2.96 -10.72
C ILE A 87 -1.30 -2.23 -10.84
N GLY A 88 -1.50 -1.24 -9.99
CA GLY A 88 -2.64 -0.34 -10.06
C GLY A 88 -2.20 1.10 -9.87
N SER A 89 -2.73 2.04 -10.66
CA SER A 89 -2.28 3.43 -10.62
C SER A 89 -3.35 4.41 -11.06
N PHE A 90 -3.28 5.65 -10.59
CA PHE A 90 -4.03 6.77 -11.14
C PHE A 90 -3.47 7.24 -12.49
N ASN A 91 -2.27 6.83 -12.85
CA ASN A 91 -1.62 7.13 -14.11
C ASN A 91 -1.52 5.85 -14.95
N LYS A 92 -2.28 5.80 -16.06
CA LYS A 92 -2.29 4.67 -16.98
C LYS A 92 -0.90 4.36 -17.56
N GLN A 93 -0.09 5.39 -17.81
CA GLN A 93 1.25 5.24 -18.35
C GLN A 93 2.16 4.46 -17.38
N HIS A 94 1.97 4.61 -16.06
CA HIS A 94 2.70 3.85 -15.07
C HIS A 94 2.58 2.33 -15.28
N ILE A 95 1.38 1.84 -15.66
CA ILE A 95 1.17 0.41 -15.95
C ILE A 95 1.99 -0.02 -17.17
N PHE A 96 2.03 0.81 -18.22
CA PHE A 96 2.84 0.53 -19.42
C PHE A 96 4.34 0.58 -19.16
N ASP A 97 4.80 1.36 -18.19
CA ASP A 97 6.22 1.49 -17.85
C ASP A 97 6.81 0.22 -17.21
N HIS A 98 5.94 -0.66 -16.69
CA HIS A 98 6.34 -2.00 -16.21
C HIS A 98 6.70 -2.99 -17.34
N LYS A 99 6.80 -2.53 -18.60
CA LYS A 99 7.20 -3.37 -19.73
C LYS A 99 8.63 -3.89 -19.55
N SER A 100 8.82 -5.15 -19.86
CA SER A 100 10.14 -5.75 -20.05
C SER A 100 10.22 -6.41 -21.42
N LYS A 101 11.43 -6.80 -21.86
CA LYS A 101 11.62 -7.52 -23.12
C LYS A 101 10.78 -8.81 -23.24
N ARG A 102 10.30 -9.36 -22.10
CA ARG A 102 9.53 -10.61 -22.00
C ARG A 102 8.09 -10.41 -21.55
N PHE A 103 7.69 -9.16 -21.30
CA PHE A 103 6.41 -8.84 -20.73
C PHE A 103 5.90 -7.57 -21.38
N LYS A 104 4.75 -7.64 -22.03
CA LYS A 104 4.12 -6.53 -22.72
C LYS A 104 2.67 -6.45 -22.29
N ILE A 105 2.28 -5.32 -21.72
CA ILE A 105 0.89 -4.99 -21.42
C ILE A 105 0.38 -4.18 -22.61
N GLU A 106 -0.71 -4.63 -23.20
CA GLU A 106 -1.41 -3.93 -24.27
C GLU A 106 -2.56 -3.11 -23.67
N GLU A 107 -3.11 -2.19 -24.47
CA GLU A 107 -4.25 -1.35 -24.08
C GLU A 107 -5.46 -2.19 -23.64
N GLU A 108 -5.72 -3.30 -24.32
CA GLU A 108 -6.81 -4.23 -24.05
C GLU A 108 -6.67 -4.98 -22.72
N ASP A 109 -5.45 -5.04 -22.15
CA ASP A 109 -5.17 -5.70 -20.87
C ASP A 109 -5.49 -4.80 -19.67
N ILE A 110 -5.75 -3.51 -19.90
CA ILE A 110 -6.00 -2.53 -18.85
C ILE A 110 -7.50 -2.29 -18.68
N GLU A 111 -7.92 -2.29 -17.43
CA GLU A 111 -9.26 -1.87 -17.02
C GLU A 111 -9.18 -0.52 -16.30
N GLN A 112 -10.22 0.28 -16.46
CA GLN A 112 -10.42 1.54 -15.77
C GLN A 112 -11.69 1.48 -14.94
N ILE A 113 -11.60 1.90 -13.69
CA ILE A 113 -12.77 2.10 -12.83
C ILE A 113 -12.74 3.51 -12.23
N SER A 114 -13.92 3.99 -11.84
CA SER A 114 -14.01 5.13 -10.93
C SER A 114 -13.98 4.62 -9.50
N ILE A 115 -13.02 5.08 -8.70
CA ILE A 115 -12.86 4.65 -7.32
C ILE A 115 -12.82 5.84 -6.37
N ASN A 116 -13.37 5.67 -5.17
CA ASN A 116 -13.21 6.64 -4.11
C ASN A 116 -11.78 6.60 -3.57
N THR A 117 -11.19 7.77 -3.38
CA THR A 117 -9.92 7.92 -2.70
C THR A 117 -10.14 8.41 -1.29
N ILE A 118 -9.20 8.08 -0.40
CA ILE A 118 -9.20 8.51 0.99
C ILE A 118 -7.79 8.95 1.39
N ARG A 119 -7.69 10.04 2.16
CA ARG A 119 -6.41 10.41 2.79
C ARG A 119 -6.12 9.48 3.96
N PHE A 120 -4.85 9.24 4.24
CA PHE A 120 -4.48 8.36 5.34
C PHE A 120 -5.03 8.84 6.69
N LYS A 121 -5.00 10.14 6.97
CA LYS A 121 -5.58 10.72 8.20
C LYS A 121 -7.08 10.45 8.34
N ASP A 122 -7.84 10.53 7.24
CA ASP A 122 -9.30 10.31 7.27
C ASP A 122 -9.61 8.81 7.43
N LEU A 123 -8.75 7.93 6.90
CA LEU A 123 -8.81 6.49 7.18
C LEU A 123 -8.55 6.20 8.66
N VAL A 124 -7.55 6.85 9.26
CA VAL A 124 -7.24 6.75 10.69
C VAL A 124 -8.44 7.23 11.54
N GLU A 125 -9.07 8.34 11.18
CA GLU A 125 -10.27 8.87 11.83
C GLU A 125 -11.47 7.91 11.69
N LYS A 126 -11.74 7.41 10.48
CA LYS A 126 -12.83 6.46 10.18
C LYS A 126 -12.80 5.24 11.10
N TYR A 127 -11.62 4.70 11.34
CA TYR A 127 -11.42 3.52 12.18
C TYR A 127 -11.03 3.86 13.62
N GLN A 128 -10.99 5.14 13.98
CA GLN A 128 -10.60 5.65 15.31
C GLN A 128 -9.26 5.08 15.78
N ILE A 129 -8.29 4.95 14.87
CA ILE A 129 -6.99 4.34 15.13
C ILE A 129 -6.16 5.31 15.98
N LYS A 130 -5.61 4.83 17.09
CA LYS A 130 -4.68 5.57 17.95
C LYS A 130 -3.30 4.94 18.00
N GLN A 131 -3.23 3.63 17.73
CA GLN A 131 -1.98 2.90 17.71
C GLN A 131 -1.96 1.88 16.58
N ILE A 132 -0.82 1.78 15.90
CA ILE A 132 -0.51 0.76 14.89
C ILE A 132 0.81 0.09 15.29
N ASN A 133 0.82 -1.25 15.43
CA ASN A 133 2.05 -1.97 15.72
C ASN A 133 2.94 -2.03 14.46
N LYS A 134 2.35 -2.33 13.29
CA LYS A 134 3.07 -2.27 12.02
C LYS A 134 2.18 -1.67 10.92
N LEU A 135 2.73 -0.67 10.23
CA LEU A 135 2.17 -0.06 9.02
C LEU A 135 3.01 -0.50 7.83
N ILE A 136 2.39 -1.06 6.80
CA ILE A 136 3.02 -1.40 5.52
C ILE A 136 2.41 -0.49 4.45
N ILE A 137 3.26 0.15 3.63
CA ILE A 137 2.86 1.07 2.57
C ILE A 137 3.53 0.65 1.26
N ASP A 138 2.71 0.14 0.34
CA ASP A 138 3.11 -0.28 -1.01
C ASP A 138 1.90 -0.04 -1.95
N VAL A 139 1.77 1.20 -2.44
CA VAL A 139 0.59 1.69 -3.18
C VAL A 139 0.93 2.17 -4.60
N GLU A 140 2.12 1.84 -5.07
CA GLU A 140 2.59 2.09 -6.44
C GLU A 140 2.56 3.58 -6.83
N GLY A 141 3.13 4.43 -5.94
CA GLY A 141 3.47 5.82 -6.25
C GLY A 141 2.82 6.92 -5.41
N SER A 142 2.08 6.60 -4.35
CA SER A 142 1.53 7.59 -3.40
C SER A 142 2.14 7.50 -1.99
N GLU A 143 3.22 6.73 -1.82
CA GLU A 143 3.85 6.47 -0.52
C GLU A 143 4.41 7.74 0.11
N TYR A 144 5.04 8.60 -0.70
CA TYR A 144 5.59 9.87 -0.23
C TYR A 144 4.49 10.78 0.34
N GLU A 145 3.38 10.93 -0.37
CA GLU A 145 2.23 11.74 0.05
C GLU A 145 1.62 11.19 1.34
N ILE A 146 1.48 9.87 1.46
CA ILE A 146 0.95 9.21 2.66
C ILE A 146 1.88 9.47 3.85
N LEU A 147 3.18 9.20 3.71
CA LEU A 147 4.16 9.39 4.78
C LEU A 147 4.29 10.88 5.19
N SER A 148 4.15 11.79 4.22
CA SER A 148 4.16 13.23 4.49
C SER A 148 2.94 13.69 5.30
N ASP A 149 1.78 13.03 5.13
CA ASP A 149 0.51 13.38 5.83
C ASP A 149 0.40 12.77 7.24
N ILE A 150 1.29 11.85 7.64
CA ILE A 150 1.24 11.23 8.98
C ILE A 150 1.54 12.28 10.06
N ASP A 151 0.59 12.44 10.98
CA ASP A 151 0.79 13.18 12.23
C ASP A 151 1.20 12.23 13.37
N PHE A 152 2.50 12.17 13.64
CA PHE A 152 3.07 11.32 14.68
C PHE A 152 2.77 11.79 16.11
N ASN A 153 2.19 12.99 16.31
CA ASN A 153 1.74 13.45 17.62
C ASN A 153 0.40 12.83 18.02
N SER A 154 -0.45 12.56 17.02
CA SER A 154 -1.81 12.02 17.24
C SER A 154 -1.90 10.51 17.04
N LEU A 155 -0.94 9.90 16.34
CA LEU A 155 -0.92 8.48 15.96
C LEU A 155 0.40 7.81 16.36
N ASP A 156 0.34 6.83 17.26
CA ASP A 156 1.50 6.04 17.67
C ASP A 156 1.69 4.83 16.74
N ILE A 157 2.76 4.85 15.93
CA ILE A 157 3.12 3.74 15.04
C ILE A 157 4.45 3.16 15.51
N LYS A 158 4.50 1.84 15.77
CA LYS A 158 5.73 1.21 16.26
C LYS A 158 6.72 0.88 15.15
N LYS A 159 6.21 0.40 14.01
CA LYS A 159 7.03 0.04 12.85
C LYS A 159 6.34 0.52 11.56
N ILE A 160 7.13 1.02 10.62
CA ILE A 160 6.66 1.42 9.28
C ILE A 160 7.58 0.73 8.26
N LEU A 161 7.01 -0.10 7.40
CA LEU A 161 7.68 -0.64 6.22
C LEU A 161 7.10 0.07 5.00
N PHE A 162 7.93 0.69 4.19
CA PHE A 162 7.46 1.42 3.01
C PHE A 162 8.38 1.25 1.82
N GLU A 163 7.76 1.23 0.64
CA GLU A 163 8.46 1.28 -0.62
C GLU A 163 8.85 2.74 -0.95
N TYR A 164 10.06 2.97 -1.48
CA TYR A 164 10.55 4.31 -1.84
C TYR A 164 10.96 4.45 -3.31
N LYS A 165 10.86 3.35 -4.08
CA LYS A 165 11.36 3.30 -5.47
C LYS A 165 10.76 4.36 -6.41
N HIS A 166 9.59 4.93 -6.05
CA HIS A 166 8.87 5.90 -6.87
C HIS A 166 8.99 7.36 -6.39
N PHE A 167 9.66 7.63 -5.26
CA PHE A 167 9.69 8.97 -4.64
C PHE A 167 10.32 10.04 -5.53
N ASP A 168 11.51 9.80 -5.99
CA ASP A 168 12.33 10.75 -6.77
C ASP A 168 12.53 10.30 -8.22
N GLY A 169 11.68 9.39 -8.70
CA GLY A 169 11.77 8.67 -9.95
C GLY A 169 12.21 7.23 -9.74
N TYR A 170 11.97 6.38 -10.73
CA TYR A 170 12.14 4.93 -10.59
C TYR A 170 13.53 4.54 -10.08
N LYS A 171 13.59 3.96 -8.88
CA LYS A 171 14.79 3.53 -8.16
C LYS A 171 15.83 4.63 -7.92
N LYS A 172 15.42 5.90 -7.87
CA LYS A 172 16.29 7.01 -7.55
C LYS A 172 16.10 7.44 -6.10
N THR A 173 17.19 7.85 -5.48
CA THR A 173 17.18 8.53 -4.19
C THR A 173 17.35 10.03 -4.42
N GLY A 174 16.62 10.85 -3.68
CA GLY A 174 16.66 12.29 -3.82
C GLY A 174 15.95 13.00 -2.68
N LYS A 175 15.51 14.21 -2.93
CA LYS A 175 15.00 15.14 -1.91
C LYS A 175 13.77 14.60 -1.17
N LYS A 176 12.84 13.95 -1.87
CA LYS A 176 11.63 13.40 -1.23
C LYS A 176 11.98 12.29 -0.23
N LEU A 177 12.91 11.40 -0.58
CA LEU A 177 13.36 10.37 0.35
C LEU A 177 14.06 10.99 1.55
N GLU A 178 14.94 11.99 1.35
CA GLU A 178 15.64 12.69 2.43
C GLU A 178 14.64 13.35 3.40
N GLU A 179 13.62 14.04 2.88
CA GLU A 179 12.55 14.67 3.67
C GLU A 179 11.81 13.67 4.56
N ILE A 180 11.48 12.48 4.02
CA ILE A 180 10.79 11.44 4.80
C ILE A 180 11.71 10.85 5.87
N LEU A 181 12.98 10.57 5.54
CA LEU A 181 13.95 10.06 6.52
C LEU A 181 14.19 11.06 7.65
N GLU A 182 14.30 12.36 7.34
CA GLU A 182 14.39 13.40 8.36
C GLU A 182 13.14 13.49 9.23
N LYS A 183 11.94 13.44 8.62
CA LYS A 183 10.68 13.43 9.35
C LYS A 183 10.60 12.25 10.31
N LEU A 184 10.94 11.05 9.86
CA LEU A 184 10.96 9.85 10.70
C LEU A 184 11.96 9.98 11.86
N ASN A 185 13.18 10.42 11.58
CA ASN A 185 14.20 10.62 12.60
C ASN A 185 13.75 11.64 13.66
N LYS A 186 13.22 12.80 13.26
CA LYS A 186 12.68 13.82 14.18
C LYS A 186 11.55 13.29 15.08
N ASN A 187 10.84 12.23 14.64
CA ASN A 187 9.79 11.57 15.41
C ASN A 187 10.25 10.31 16.16
N GLY A 188 11.56 10.12 16.30
CA GLY A 188 12.15 9.05 17.12
C GLY A 188 12.27 7.70 16.43
N TYR A 189 12.25 7.65 15.09
CA TYR A 189 12.43 6.40 14.34
C TYR A 189 13.90 6.21 13.94
N GLU A 190 14.35 4.98 14.05
CA GLU A 190 15.55 4.49 13.39
C GLU A 190 15.17 3.82 12.07
N THR A 191 15.86 4.17 10.99
CA THR A 191 15.55 3.67 9.65
C THR A 191 16.63 2.74 9.14
N LYS A 192 16.21 1.65 8.47
CA LYS A 192 17.10 0.66 7.84
C LYS A 192 16.60 0.30 6.45
N LYS A 193 17.46 0.39 5.44
CA LYS A 193 17.20 -0.22 4.14
C LYS A 193 17.12 -1.74 4.27
N ILE A 194 16.03 -2.33 3.81
CA ILE A 194 15.84 -3.78 3.78
C ILE A 194 16.34 -4.35 2.45
N ASP A 195 16.05 -3.65 1.38
CA ASP A 195 16.49 -3.94 0.01
C ASP A 195 16.56 -2.65 -0.82
N ASP A 196 16.67 -2.78 -2.16
CA ASP A 196 16.78 -1.63 -3.08
C ASP A 196 15.46 -0.84 -3.26
N GLU A 197 14.37 -1.31 -2.71
CA GLU A 197 13.04 -0.73 -2.88
C GLU A 197 12.37 -0.35 -1.55
N ASN A 198 12.77 -1.00 -0.43
CA ASN A 198 12.07 -0.94 0.84
C ASN A 198 12.93 -0.42 2.00
N ILE A 199 12.30 0.39 2.86
CA ILE A 199 12.87 0.88 4.12
C ILE A 199 11.96 0.48 5.27
N LEU A 200 12.58 -0.03 6.35
CA LEU A 200 11.94 -0.27 7.64
C LEU A 200 12.33 0.85 8.60
N ALA A 201 11.33 1.50 9.20
CA ALA A 201 11.47 2.45 10.28
C ALA A 201 10.92 1.84 11.58
N ILE A 202 11.70 1.90 12.66
CA ILE A 202 11.33 1.35 13.98
C ILE A 202 11.42 2.48 15.00
N LYS A 203 10.34 2.69 15.76
CA LYS A 203 10.28 3.67 16.84
C LYS A 203 11.17 3.22 18.02
N LYS A 204 12.04 4.10 18.49
CA LYS A 204 12.91 3.87 19.67
C LYS A 204 12.14 3.94 20.97
#